data_4c86f16bb51c4c33f95c7034df49ea08
#
_entry.id   4c86f16bb51c4c33f95c7034df49ea08
#
_cell.length_a   1.000
_cell.length_b   1.000
_cell.length_c   1.000
_cell.angle_alpha   90.00
_cell.angle_beta   90.00
_cell.angle_gamma   90.00
#
_symmetry.space_group_name_H-M   'P 1'
#
loop_
_entity.id
_entity.type
_entity.pdbx_description
1 polymer ?
#
loop_
_entity_poly.entity_id
_entity_poly.type
_entity_poly.pdbx_seq_one_letter_code
_entity_poly.pdbx_strand_id
1 'polypeptide(L)'
;MPIGNVQFGDRVEIKNLNSIRNVQRSIDYEIVRQAKLLDENKKVNVETRTFDAPSGKTSAMRKKEAAHDYRYFPEPDLNPIKIEEKLLMDIQSSMPNLPNDLFEKFTSKYRLSNYDALVIIEQKEIAFYYESILEFTKNYKGAANWLMGSIKSYLNQNAIEITNFPIKAENIGILINMI
;
A
#
# COMPACT_ATOMS: atom_id res chain seq x y z
N MET A 1 -0.31 3.82 22.94
CA MET A 1 -1.10 2.57 23.09
C MET A 1 -0.29 1.58 23.92
N PRO A 2 -0.88 0.90 24.90
CA PRO A 2 -0.22 -0.24 25.53
C PRO A 2 0.06 -1.33 24.48
N ILE A 3 1.22 -1.93 24.53
CA ILE A 3 1.61 -3.02 23.63
C ILE A 3 0.59 -4.17 23.77
N GLY A 4 -0.01 -4.60 22.67
CA GLY A 4 -1.00 -5.69 22.64
C GLY A 4 -2.48 -5.27 22.71
N ASN A 5 -2.79 -3.98 22.76
CA ASN A 5 -4.17 -3.51 22.75
C ASN A 5 -4.65 -3.31 21.29
N VAL A 6 -5.78 -3.93 20.93
CA VAL A 6 -6.38 -3.85 19.58
C VAL A 6 -7.20 -2.57 19.39
N GLN A 7 -7.58 -1.88 20.49
CA GLN A 7 -8.33 -0.62 20.40
C GLN A 7 -7.41 0.58 20.28
N PHE A 8 -7.69 1.43 19.29
CA PHE A 8 -7.00 2.71 19.16
C PHE A 8 -7.39 3.65 20.33
N GLY A 9 -6.41 4.41 20.82
CA GLY A 9 -6.65 5.49 21.76
C GLY A 9 -7.24 6.74 21.10
N ASP A 10 -7.32 7.83 21.86
CA ASP A 10 -7.79 9.13 21.38
C ASP A 10 -6.88 9.68 20.26
N ARG A 11 -7.51 10.29 19.27
CA ARG A 11 -6.81 10.75 18.05
C ARG A 11 -6.12 12.09 18.27
N VAL A 12 -4.85 12.18 17.87
CA VAL A 12 -4.11 13.43 17.75
C VAL A 12 -3.83 13.70 16.27
N GLU A 13 -4.27 14.86 15.78
CA GLU A 13 -3.99 15.32 14.42
C GLU A 13 -2.73 16.20 14.43
N ILE A 14 -1.78 15.94 13.52
CA ILE A 14 -0.57 16.77 13.39
C ILE A 14 -0.63 17.53 12.07
N LYS A 15 -0.42 18.85 12.15
CA LYS A 15 -0.39 19.76 11.00
C LYS A 15 1.01 20.34 10.76
N ASN A 16 1.17 21.03 9.62
CA ASN A 16 2.42 21.67 9.21
C ASN A 16 3.54 20.66 8.89
N LEU A 17 3.17 19.59 8.18
CA LEU A 17 4.08 18.54 7.72
C LEU A 17 4.34 18.73 6.22
N ASN A 18 5.48 19.30 5.88
CA ASN A 18 5.85 19.67 4.51
C ASN A 18 6.90 18.75 3.87
N SER A 19 7.27 17.65 4.53
CA SER A 19 8.17 16.63 3.99
C SER A 19 7.97 15.29 4.70
N ILE A 20 8.31 14.19 4.02
CA ILE A 20 8.29 12.83 4.60
C ILE A 20 9.16 12.75 5.86
N ARG A 21 10.32 13.41 5.84
CA ARG A 21 11.21 13.49 7.01
C ARG A 21 10.53 14.16 8.21
N ASN A 22 9.75 15.21 7.99
CA ASN A 22 9.02 15.89 9.06
C ASN A 22 7.84 15.04 9.56
N VAL A 23 7.19 14.25 8.69
CA VAL A 23 6.19 13.27 9.11
C VAL A 23 6.83 12.26 10.08
N GLN A 24 7.94 11.65 9.70
CA GLN A 24 8.65 10.70 10.57
C GLN A 24 9.03 11.33 11.92
N ARG A 25 9.70 12.48 11.91
CA ARG A 25 10.13 13.17 13.15
C ARG A 25 8.96 13.54 14.06
N SER A 26 7.83 13.93 13.48
CA SER A 26 6.64 14.26 14.25
C SER A 26 6.01 13.04 14.91
N ILE A 27 5.99 11.90 14.20
CA ILE A 27 5.52 10.62 14.75
C ILE A 27 6.42 10.18 15.89
N ASP A 28 7.74 10.17 15.70
CA ASP A 28 8.71 9.78 16.73
C ASP A 28 8.55 10.65 18.00
N TYR A 29 8.39 11.95 17.83
CA TYR A 29 8.14 12.85 18.96
C TYR A 29 6.82 12.54 19.67
N GLU A 30 5.74 12.33 18.93
CA GLU A 30 4.42 12.04 19.50
C GLU A 30 4.36 10.68 20.21
N ILE A 31 5.04 9.66 19.69
CA ILE A 31 5.15 8.37 20.38
C ILE A 31 5.71 8.57 21.79
N VAL A 32 6.83 9.28 21.90
CA VAL A 32 7.48 9.53 23.20
C VAL A 32 6.59 10.40 24.11
N ARG A 33 5.97 11.46 23.58
CA ARG A 33 5.10 12.35 24.35
C ARG A 33 3.87 11.63 24.88
N GLN A 34 3.20 10.86 24.03
CA GLN A 34 1.98 10.14 24.42
C GLN A 34 2.28 8.98 25.37
N ALA A 35 3.38 8.25 25.16
CA ALA A 35 3.82 7.22 26.10
C ALA A 35 4.05 7.81 27.49
N LYS A 36 4.77 8.93 27.58
CA LYS A 36 5.00 9.61 28.86
C LYS A 36 3.71 10.01 29.57
N LEU A 37 2.71 10.52 28.82
CA LEU A 37 1.41 10.86 29.42
C LEU A 37 0.70 9.64 29.97
N LEU A 38 0.73 8.52 29.24
CA LEU A 38 0.11 7.27 29.67
C LEU A 38 0.83 6.66 30.88
N ASP A 39 2.17 6.71 30.93
CA ASP A 39 2.97 6.26 32.06
C ASP A 39 2.68 7.08 33.34
N GLU A 40 2.35 8.37 33.17
CA GLU A 40 1.91 9.25 34.25
C GLU A 40 0.41 9.10 34.59
N ASN A 41 -0.29 8.09 34.06
CA ASN A 41 -1.74 7.89 34.17
C ASN A 41 -2.59 9.09 33.69
N LYS A 42 -2.04 9.90 32.76
CA LYS A 42 -2.76 11.01 32.11
C LYS A 42 -3.39 10.57 30.83
N LYS A 43 -4.53 11.17 30.47
CA LYS A 43 -5.18 10.95 29.18
C LYS A 43 -4.47 11.71 28.06
N VAL A 44 -4.37 11.05 26.91
CA VAL A 44 -4.08 11.75 25.64
C VAL A 44 -5.39 12.38 25.18
N ASN A 45 -5.41 13.72 25.05
CA ASN A 45 -6.61 14.43 24.60
C ASN A 45 -6.75 14.37 23.08
N VAL A 46 -8.00 14.36 22.58
CA VAL A 46 -8.27 14.62 21.17
C VAL A 46 -7.92 16.07 20.87
N GLU A 47 -6.84 16.27 20.13
CA GLU A 47 -6.35 17.62 19.82
C GLU A 47 -5.66 17.71 18.46
N THR A 48 -5.64 18.91 17.91
CA THR A 48 -4.80 19.24 16.76
C THR A 48 -3.52 19.90 17.25
N ARG A 49 -2.38 19.43 16.76
CA ARG A 49 -1.05 19.93 17.07
C ARG A 49 -0.34 20.41 15.80
N THR A 50 0.51 21.39 15.92
CA THR A 50 1.41 21.80 14.83
C THR A 50 2.82 21.30 15.08
N PHE A 51 3.49 20.86 14.02
CA PHE A 51 4.88 20.44 14.08
C PHE A 51 5.80 21.63 13.76
N ASP A 52 6.77 21.87 14.65
CA ASP A 52 7.82 22.84 14.45
C ASP A 52 9.10 22.13 13.97
N ALA A 53 9.43 22.32 12.70
CA ALA A 53 10.55 21.60 12.07
C ALA A 53 11.92 21.97 12.67
N PRO A 54 12.22 23.23 13.03
CA PRO A 54 13.47 23.59 13.70
C PRO A 54 13.67 22.87 15.02
N SER A 55 12.70 22.91 15.93
CA SER A 55 12.81 22.26 17.25
C SER A 55 12.52 20.75 17.22
N GLY A 56 11.85 20.24 16.18
CA GLY A 56 11.44 18.85 16.07
C GLY A 56 10.33 18.46 17.05
N LYS A 57 9.55 19.42 17.53
CA LYS A 57 8.51 19.22 18.53
C LYS A 57 7.13 19.52 17.97
N THR A 58 6.11 18.95 18.60
CA THR A 58 4.72 19.34 18.37
C THR A 58 4.25 20.28 19.48
N SER A 59 3.39 21.22 19.15
CA SER A 59 2.69 22.10 20.11
C SER A 59 1.19 22.07 19.87
N ALA A 60 0.40 22.13 20.95
CA ALA A 60 -1.05 22.14 20.82
C ALA A 60 -1.52 23.41 20.10
N MET A 61 -2.39 23.24 19.11
CA MET A 61 -3.13 24.34 18.52
C MET A 61 -4.37 24.64 19.36
N ARG A 62 -4.97 25.82 19.15
CA ARG A 62 -6.21 26.19 19.81
C ARG A 62 -7.23 25.06 19.69
N LYS A 63 -7.79 24.60 20.80
CA LYS A 63 -8.86 23.58 20.82
C LYS A 63 -10.01 24.11 19.96
N LYS A 64 -10.33 23.37 18.91
CA LYS A 64 -11.63 23.52 18.27
C LYS A 64 -12.63 22.84 19.20
N GLU A 65 -13.44 23.63 19.86
CA GLU A 65 -14.57 23.10 20.63
C GLU A 65 -15.48 22.36 19.65
N ALA A 66 -15.80 21.11 20.01
CA ALA A 66 -16.75 20.19 19.38
C ALA A 66 -16.53 19.89 17.88
N ALA A 67 -16.69 18.63 17.54
CA ALA A 67 -16.79 18.18 16.16
C ALA A 67 -17.74 19.09 15.39
N HIS A 68 -17.24 19.76 14.36
CA HIS A 68 -18.12 20.46 13.45
C HIS A 68 -19.14 19.45 12.95
N ASP A 69 -20.40 19.73 13.23
CA ASP A 69 -21.54 19.08 12.60
C ASP A 69 -21.50 19.44 11.11
N TYR A 70 -20.75 18.62 10.34
CA TYR A 70 -20.76 18.72 8.89
C TYR A 70 -22.15 18.28 8.44
N ARG A 71 -23.02 19.25 8.24
CA ARG A 71 -24.32 19.00 7.61
C ARG A 71 -24.08 18.71 6.14
N TYR A 72 -23.97 17.43 5.80
CA TYR A 72 -23.93 16.99 4.42
C TYR A 72 -25.34 17.20 3.82
N PHE A 73 -25.46 18.23 3.01
CA PHE A 73 -26.63 18.40 2.16
C PHE A 73 -26.34 17.76 0.80
N PRO A 74 -27.36 17.14 0.16
CA PRO A 74 -27.23 16.82 -1.25
C PRO A 74 -26.93 18.11 -2.02
N GLU A 75 -25.91 18.08 -2.87
CA GLU A 75 -25.61 19.24 -3.73
C GLU A 75 -26.78 19.45 -4.71
N PRO A 76 -27.43 20.63 -4.71
CA PRO A 76 -28.65 20.84 -5.50
C PRO A 76 -28.42 20.73 -7.01
N ASP A 77 -27.18 20.96 -7.46
CA ASP A 77 -26.80 20.91 -8.87
C ASP A 77 -26.35 19.51 -9.32
N LEU A 78 -26.28 18.54 -8.40
CA LEU A 78 -25.88 17.16 -8.70
C LEU A 78 -27.06 16.20 -8.53
N ASN A 79 -27.37 15.48 -9.60
CA ASN A 79 -28.38 14.43 -9.53
C ASN A 79 -27.90 13.26 -8.65
N PRO A 80 -28.79 12.66 -7.84
CA PRO A 80 -28.46 11.46 -7.08
C PRO A 80 -27.97 10.35 -8.01
N ILE A 81 -26.81 9.77 -7.68
CA ILE A 81 -26.28 8.62 -8.38
C ILE A 81 -26.76 7.35 -7.66
N LYS A 82 -27.51 6.52 -8.36
CA LYS A 82 -27.92 5.20 -7.87
C LYS A 82 -27.01 4.14 -8.48
N ILE A 83 -26.25 3.48 -7.63
CA ILE A 83 -25.43 2.35 -8.05
C ILE A 83 -26.31 1.10 -8.05
N GLU A 84 -26.44 0.48 -9.22
CA GLU A 84 -27.21 -0.75 -9.39
C GLU A 84 -26.37 -1.96 -8.95
N GLU A 85 -27.02 -2.95 -8.32
CA GLU A 85 -26.33 -4.18 -7.89
C GLU A 85 -25.65 -4.91 -9.05
N LYS A 86 -26.24 -4.86 -10.25
CA LYS A 86 -25.64 -5.44 -11.45
C LYS A 86 -24.25 -4.84 -11.72
N LEU A 87 -24.10 -3.53 -11.63
CA LEU A 87 -22.80 -2.85 -11.81
C LEU A 87 -21.78 -3.33 -10.78
N LEU A 88 -22.21 -3.49 -9.52
CA LEU A 88 -21.33 -4.00 -8.45
C LEU A 88 -20.89 -5.43 -8.72
N MET A 89 -21.81 -6.31 -9.15
CA MET A 89 -21.50 -7.69 -9.52
C MET A 89 -20.55 -7.77 -10.72
N ASP A 90 -20.79 -6.95 -11.75
CA ASP A 90 -19.92 -6.89 -12.93
C ASP A 90 -18.50 -6.43 -12.57
N ILE A 91 -18.38 -5.42 -11.72
CA ILE A 91 -17.08 -4.95 -11.22
C ILE A 91 -16.41 -6.03 -10.37
N GLN A 92 -17.12 -6.65 -9.43
CA GLN A 92 -16.57 -7.70 -8.58
C GLN A 92 -16.08 -8.91 -9.39
N SER A 93 -16.83 -9.31 -10.41
CA SER A 93 -16.48 -10.43 -11.27
C SER A 93 -15.27 -10.16 -12.17
N SER A 94 -15.07 -8.89 -12.54
CA SER A 94 -13.96 -8.46 -13.39
C SER A 94 -12.72 -7.99 -12.60
N MET A 95 -12.83 -7.95 -11.26
CA MET A 95 -11.73 -7.48 -10.41
C MET A 95 -10.57 -8.48 -10.42
N PRO A 96 -9.36 -8.04 -10.77
CA PRO A 96 -8.20 -8.92 -10.70
C PRO A 96 -7.82 -9.24 -9.25
N ASN A 97 -7.01 -10.27 -9.05
CA ASN A 97 -6.46 -10.57 -7.74
C ASN A 97 -5.76 -9.35 -7.15
N LEU A 98 -6.05 -9.06 -5.89
CA LEU A 98 -5.41 -7.98 -5.16
C LEU A 98 -3.96 -8.35 -4.77
N PRO A 99 -3.10 -7.39 -4.47
CA PRO A 99 -1.71 -7.67 -4.09
C PRO A 99 -1.55 -8.68 -2.95
N ASN A 100 -2.42 -8.63 -1.94
CA ASN A 100 -2.38 -9.60 -0.83
C ASN A 100 -2.73 -11.02 -1.30
N ASP A 101 -3.73 -11.17 -2.17
CA ASP A 101 -4.12 -12.48 -2.72
C ASP A 101 -2.99 -13.06 -3.58
N LEU A 102 -2.34 -12.19 -4.38
CA LEU A 102 -1.18 -12.57 -5.17
C LEU A 102 0.01 -12.96 -4.28
N PHE A 103 0.27 -12.22 -3.21
CA PHE A 103 1.33 -12.56 -2.26
C PHE A 103 1.11 -13.94 -1.64
N GLU A 104 -0.09 -14.21 -1.13
CA GLU A 104 -0.44 -15.51 -0.58
C GLU A 104 -0.33 -16.62 -1.64
N LYS A 105 -0.80 -16.38 -2.85
CA LYS A 105 -0.70 -17.31 -3.96
C LYS A 105 0.75 -17.62 -4.31
N PHE A 106 1.60 -16.61 -4.41
CA PHE A 106 3.00 -16.75 -4.81
C PHE A 106 3.83 -17.45 -3.74
N THR A 107 3.58 -17.16 -2.48
CA THR A 107 4.31 -17.79 -1.37
C THR A 107 3.80 -19.20 -1.05
N SER A 108 2.47 -19.41 -1.00
CA SER A 108 1.89 -20.71 -0.63
C SER A 108 1.87 -21.70 -1.78
N LYS A 109 1.33 -21.31 -2.94
CA LYS A 109 1.13 -22.21 -4.09
C LYS A 109 2.41 -22.36 -4.92
N TYR A 110 3.11 -21.26 -5.22
CA TYR A 110 4.31 -21.27 -6.06
C TYR A 110 5.59 -21.37 -5.26
N ARG A 111 5.52 -21.33 -3.92
CA ARG A 111 6.64 -21.50 -2.99
C ARG A 111 7.80 -20.51 -3.25
N LEU A 112 7.46 -19.31 -3.69
CA LEU A 112 8.43 -18.23 -3.77
C LEU A 112 8.81 -17.74 -2.37
N SER A 113 10.01 -17.15 -2.25
CA SER A 113 10.34 -16.42 -1.03
C SER A 113 9.46 -15.19 -0.87
N ASN A 114 9.29 -14.72 0.37
CA ASN A 114 8.55 -13.48 0.63
C ASN A 114 9.14 -12.30 -0.16
N TYR A 115 10.46 -12.25 -0.27
CA TYR A 115 11.15 -11.21 -1.04
C TYR A 115 10.78 -11.26 -2.53
N ASP A 116 10.87 -12.45 -3.17
CA ASP A 116 10.53 -12.58 -4.58
C ASP A 116 9.07 -12.21 -4.85
N ALA A 117 8.17 -12.69 -3.99
CA ALA A 117 6.75 -12.40 -4.12
C ALA A 117 6.49 -10.89 -4.04
N LEU A 118 7.07 -10.19 -3.03
CA LEU A 118 6.92 -8.75 -2.87
C LEU A 118 7.45 -7.97 -4.08
N VAL A 119 8.61 -8.36 -4.62
CA VAL A 119 9.19 -7.69 -5.80
C VAL A 119 8.33 -7.87 -7.05
N ILE A 120 7.71 -9.03 -7.23
CA ILE A 120 6.87 -9.31 -8.41
C ILE A 120 5.53 -8.59 -8.32
N ILE A 121 4.93 -8.50 -7.13
CA ILE A 121 3.63 -7.83 -6.95
C ILE A 121 3.72 -6.31 -6.83
N GLU A 122 4.93 -5.74 -6.74
CA GLU A 122 5.16 -4.29 -6.67
C GLU A 122 4.48 -3.54 -7.82
N GLN A 123 4.45 -4.15 -9.00
CA GLN A 123 3.79 -3.62 -10.20
C GLN A 123 2.81 -4.66 -10.75
N LYS A 124 1.58 -4.23 -10.96
CA LYS A 124 0.49 -5.08 -11.46
C LYS A 124 0.83 -5.78 -12.77
N GLU A 125 1.39 -5.04 -13.72
CA GLU A 125 1.74 -5.52 -15.06
C GLU A 125 2.84 -6.59 -15.00
N ILE A 126 3.79 -6.45 -14.09
CA ILE A 126 4.85 -7.44 -13.83
C ILE A 126 4.24 -8.72 -13.25
N ALA A 127 3.33 -8.59 -12.29
CA ALA A 127 2.66 -9.74 -11.70
C ALA A 127 1.85 -10.52 -12.75
N PHE A 128 1.13 -9.83 -13.63
CA PHE A 128 0.37 -10.45 -14.72
C PHE A 128 1.28 -11.13 -15.75
N TYR A 129 2.38 -10.49 -16.11
CA TYR A 129 3.34 -11.10 -17.02
C TYR A 129 3.96 -12.36 -16.42
N TYR A 130 4.27 -12.33 -15.10
CA TYR A 130 4.74 -13.50 -14.37
C TYR A 130 3.70 -14.63 -14.40
N GLU A 131 2.43 -14.37 -14.09
CA GLU A 131 1.38 -15.37 -14.15
C GLU A 131 1.22 -15.94 -15.56
N SER A 132 1.33 -15.09 -16.60
CA SER A 132 1.28 -15.56 -17.99
C SER A 132 2.46 -16.47 -18.36
N ILE A 133 3.67 -16.27 -17.80
CA ILE A 133 4.78 -17.21 -17.96
C ILE A 133 4.42 -18.58 -17.35
N LEU A 134 3.74 -18.57 -16.19
CA LEU A 134 3.41 -19.80 -15.47
C LEU A 134 2.31 -20.65 -16.15
N GLU A 135 1.64 -20.15 -17.15
CA GLU A 135 0.77 -20.96 -18.03
C GLU A 135 1.57 -21.96 -18.85
N PHE A 136 2.84 -21.68 -19.13
CA PHE A 136 3.71 -22.47 -19.99
C PHE A 136 4.81 -23.21 -19.24
N THR A 137 5.04 -22.92 -17.95
CA THR A 137 6.04 -23.62 -17.13
C THR A 137 5.58 -23.83 -15.69
N LYS A 138 6.05 -24.91 -15.08
CA LYS A 138 5.90 -25.19 -13.64
C LYS A 138 7.14 -24.84 -12.82
N ASN A 139 8.20 -24.36 -13.48
CA ASN A 139 9.41 -23.90 -12.81
C ASN A 139 9.20 -22.46 -12.27
N TYR A 140 8.41 -22.36 -11.20
CA TYR A 140 8.00 -21.08 -10.61
C TYR A 140 9.18 -20.21 -10.20
N LYS A 141 10.19 -20.82 -9.55
CA LYS A 141 11.41 -20.11 -9.12
C LYS A 141 12.27 -19.68 -10.31
N GLY A 142 12.40 -20.54 -11.32
CA GLY A 142 13.08 -20.19 -12.57
C GLY A 142 12.44 -18.98 -13.24
N ALA A 143 11.11 -18.97 -13.36
CA ALA A 143 10.36 -17.83 -13.93
C ALA A 143 10.57 -16.54 -13.14
N ALA A 144 10.55 -16.61 -11.80
CA ALA A 144 10.84 -15.47 -10.94
C ALA A 144 12.26 -14.94 -11.14
N ASN A 145 13.25 -15.83 -11.22
CA ASN A 145 14.66 -15.43 -11.44
C ASN A 145 14.85 -14.75 -12.80
N TRP A 146 14.23 -15.27 -13.85
CA TRP A 146 14.27 -14.65 -15.18
C TRP A 146 13.64 -13.26 -15.18
N LEU A 147 12.47 -13.13 -14.53
CA LEU A 147 11.74 -11.87 -14.45
C LEU A 147 12.53 -10.82 -13.68
N MET A 148 13.01 -11.15 -12.48
CA MET A 148 13.75 -10.21 -11.62
C MET A 148 15.16 -9.91 -12.10
N GLY A 149 15.76 -10.84 -12.86
CA GLY A 149 17.10 -10.69 -13.41
C GLY A 149 17.09 -10.10 -14.82
N SER A 150 17.13 -10.99 -15.82
CA SER A 150 17.36 -10.62 -17.22
C SER A 150 16.27 -9.72 -17.79
N ILE A 151 14.99 -10.01 -17.49
CA ILE A 151 13.87 -9.20 -18.01
C ILE A 151 13.90 -7.81 -17.38
N LYS A 152 13.97 -7.71 -16.05
CA LYS A 152 14.01 -6.41 -15.35
C LYS A 152 15.25 -5.58 -15.75
N SER A 153 16.38 -6.23 -15.97
CA SER A 153 17.58 -5.56 -16.49
C SER A 153 17.36 -4.96 -17.88
N TYR A 154 16.75 -5.74 -18.79
CA TYR A 154 16.43 -5.26 -20.13
C TYR A 154 15.45 -4.07 -20.10
N LEU A 155 14.39 -4.15 -19.28
CA LEU A 155 13.43 -3.07 -19.13
C LEU A 155 14.11 -1.78 -18.65
N ASN A 156 14.96 -1.89 -17.64
CA ASN A 156 15.67 -0.75 -17.07
C ASN A 156 16.67 -0.13 -18.08
N GLN A 157 17.43 -0.96 -18.81
CA GLN A 157 18.39 -0.48 -19.81
C GLN A 157 17.74 0.25 -20.98
N ASN A 158 16.53 -0.18 -21.36
CA ASN A 158 15.81 0.42 -22.48
C ASN A 158 14.76 1.46 -22.04
N ALA A 159 14.62 1.70 -20.71
CA ALA A 159 13.63 2.60 -20.14
C ALA A 159 12.20 2.32 -20.64
N ILE A 160 11.82 1.02 -20.70
CA ILE A 160 10.49 0.57 -21.13
C ILE A 160 9.77 -0.17 -20.02
N GLU A 161 8.46 -0.19 -20.08
CA GLU A 161 7.60 -1.00 -19.22
C GLU A 161 7.45 -2.42 -19.73
N ILE A 162 7.04 -3.36 -18.84
CA ILE A 162 6.84 -4.77 -19.19
C ILE A 162 5.80 -4.97 -20.30
N THR A 163 4.84 -4.09 -20.42
CA THR A 163 3.82 -4.08 -21.49
C THR A 163 4.43 -3.91 -22.87
N ASN A 164 5.59 -3.25 -22.95
CA ASN A 164 6.35 -3.02 -24.19
C ASN A 164 7.53 -4.00 -24.36
N PHE A 165 7.62 -5.02 -23.50
CA PHE A 165 8.67 -6.02 -23.60
C PHE A 165 8.51 -6.85 -24.88
N PRO A 166 9.55 -7.01 -25.71
CA PRO A 166 9.40 -7.59 -27.06
C PRO A 166 9.17 -9.10 -27.07
N ILE A 167 9.41 -9.80 -25.94
CA ILE A 167 9.27 -11.26 -25.87
C ILE A 167 7.97 -11.60 -25.15
N LYS A 168 7.15 -12.43 -25.75
CA LYS A 168 5.92 -12.93 -25.14
C LYS A 168 6.22 -13.87 -23.96
N ALA A 169 5.33 -13.90 -22.98
CA ALA A 169 5.43 -14.76 -21.79
C ALA A 169 5.53 -16.26 -22.18
N GLU A 170 4.83 -16.68 -23.22
CA GLU A 170 4.89 -18.03 -23.79
C GLU A 170 6.34 -18.43 -24.12
N ASN A 171 7.06 -17.59 -24.86
CA ASN A 171 8.43 -17.89 -25.28
C ASN A 171 9.39 -17.99 -24.10
N ILE A 172 9.19 -17.15 -23.08
CA ILE A 172 9.96 -17.24 -21.83
C ILE A 172 9.66 -18.53 -21.09
N GLY A 173 8.38 -18.92 -20.99
CA GLY A 173 7.97 -20.18 -20.36
C GLY A 173 8.56 -21.39 -21.06
N ILE A 174 8.54 -21.42 -22.39
CA ILE A 174 9.15 -22.49 -23.19
C ILE A 174 10.67 -22.53 -22.97
N LEU A 175 11.35 -21.40 -23.01
CA LEU A 175 12.79 -21.31 -22.79
C LEU A 175 13.20 -21.83 -21.41
N ILE A 176 12.44 -21.50 -20.36
CA ILE A 176 12.68 -21.99 -19.00
C ILE A 176 12.58 -23.52 -18.92
N ASN A 177 11.73 -24.14 -19.72
CA ASN A 177 11.59 -25.60 -19.75
C ASN A 177 12.71 -26.32 -20.53
N MET A 178 13.48 -25.57 -21.34
CA MET A 178 14.60 -26.11 -22.12
C MET A 178 15.94 -26.13 -21.33
N ILE A 179 15.98 -25.37 -20.23
CA ILE A 179 17.14 -25.21 -19.38
C ILE A 179 17.00 -26.07 -18.13
#